data_ef45c9f0f00bb779b9b0c11275c983dd
#
_entry.id   ef45c9f0f00bb779b9b0c11275c983dd
#
_cell.length_a   1.000
_cell.length_b   1.000
_cell.length_c   1.000
_cell.angle_alpha   90.00
_cell.angle_beta   90.00
_cell.angle_gamma   90.00
#
_symmetry.space_group_name_H-M   'P 1'
#
loop_
_entity.id
_entity.type
_entity.pdbx_description
1 polymer ?
#
loop_
_entity_poly.entity_id
_entity_poly.type
_entity_poly.pdbx_seq_one_letter_code
_entity_poly.pdbx_strand_id
1 'polypeptide(L)'
;MEKMRSGTADPGQDAVVKKSRLLSLDFFRGLTIAAMILVNTPGDGDHVYAPLEHSKWNGCTPTDLVFPFFLFMVGVSIVYALESKKGDRENHRTIIFSALRRMLILIGIGLSIFLFYRPDFAHLRFPGVLQRIGVVYFLSTLVYLKTNQRTRDWLLAVILVSYYLVLNYIPVPDGHPPNLIPEFNLAAWVDRAVFSTNHMYRFTKQWDPVGLLSTWPAIGTTLLGIRVGAILKKTGQDVNKKCSRLFLIGISSIVLGLITDSFFPINKSLWTSSYVLYSGGICTLGLTLAFWIIDVKRYQKYAWIFSVFGINAISAYVLSEIVPGIINFIRIPYNGHSVSGMKYFYKIVFLPIFSPENASIFSACVFVILIWFIIYILYRKKIVIKI
;
A
#
# COMPACT_ATOMS: atom_id res chain seq x y z
N MET A 1 48.21 -32.03 50.10
CA MET A 1 46.78 -32.40 49.82
C MET A 1 46.04 -31.16 49.42
N GLU A 2 45.99 -30.90 48.17
CA GLU A 2 45.41 -29.69 47.61
C GLU A 2 44.34 -30.09 46.58
N LYS A 3 43.08 -29.74 46.88
CA LYS A 3 41.95 -30.09 46.05
C LYS A 3 41.76 -29.06 44.96
N MET A 4 41.99 -29.46 43.72
CA MET A 4 41.58 -28.77 42.52
C MET A 4 40.04 -28.60 42.53
N ARG A 5 39.57 -27.37 42.44
CA ARG A 5 38.18 -27.04 42.08
C ARG A 5 38.11 -26.78 40.57
N SER A 6 37.47 -27.71 39.89
CA SER A 6 37.06 -27.57 38.52
C SER A 6 35.99 -26.48 38.39
N GLY A 7 36.28 -25.45 37.64
CA GLY A 7 35.27 -24.43 37.22
C GLY A 7 34.34 -25.06 36.22
N THR A 8 33.07 -25.19 36.59
CA THR A 8 31.97 -25.50 35.66
C THR A 8 31.66 -24.27 34.85
N ALA A 9 31.85 -24.34 33.54
CA ALA A 9 31.36 -23.39 32.59
C ALA A 9 29.82 -23.38 32.65
N ASP A 10 29.26 -22.21 32.77
CA ASP A 10 27.81 -21.95 32.74
C ASP A 10 27.31 -22.07 31.28
N PRO A 11 26.45 -23.04 30.93
CA PRO A 11 25.85 -23.15 29.60
C PRO A 11 24.50 -22.46 29.58
N GLY A 12 24.46 -21.14 29.63
CA GLY A 12 23.20 -20.44 29.74
C GLY A 12 23.14 -19.05 29.13
N GLN A 13 23.68 -18.88 27.92
CA GLN A 13 23.39 -17.66 27.13
C GLN A 13 23.14 -17.97 25.64
N ASP A 14 22.22 -18.87 25.37
CA ASP A 14 21.49 -18.83 24.13
C ASP A 14 20.56 -17.62 24.17
N ALA A 15 21.13 -16.44 23.95
CA ALA A 15 20.39 -15.22 23.68
C ALA A 15 19.63 -15.44 22.37
N VAL A 16 18.38 -15.90 22.50
CA VAL A 16 17.38 -15.81 21.43
C VAL A 16 17.47 -14.42 20.84
N VAL A 17 18.12 -14.26 19.71
CA VAL A 17 18.19 -13.01 18.94
C VAL A 17 16.75 -12.66 18.61
N LYS A 18 16.12 -11.90 19.48
CA LYS A 18 14.80 -11.31 19.27
C LYS A 18 14.88 -10.54 17.95
N LYS A 19 14.30 -11.10 16.88
CA LYS A 19 14.22 -10.48 15.56
C LYS A 19 13.76 -9.03 15.75
N SER A 20 14.67 -8.07 15.66
CA SER A 20 14.40 -6.66 15.95
C SER A 20 13.37 -6.18 14.93
N ARG A 21 12.16 -5.99 15.39
CA ARG A 21 11.06 -5.45 14.60
C ARG A 21 11.31 -3.96 14.40
N LEU A 22 11.25 -3.48 13.15
CA LEU A 22 11.42 -2.07 12.84
C LEU A 22 10.13 -1.32 13.20
N LEU A 23 10.16 -0.56 14.29
CA LEU A 23 8.97 0.14 14.81
C LEU A 23 8.50 1.24 13.85
N SER A 24 9.42 1.95 13.22
CA SER A 24 9.10 2.96 12.21
C SER A 24 8.35 2.40 11.01
N LEU A 25 8.60 1.14 10.60
CA LEU A 25 7.86 0.50 9.52
C LEU A 25 6.41 0.21 9.92
N ASP A 26 6.19 -0.28 11.14
CA ASP A 26 4.84 -0.52 11.65
C ASP A 26 4.07 0.79 11.85
N PHE A 27 4.75 1.81 12.37
CA PHE A 27 4.20 3.17 12.48
C PHE A 27 3.81 3.74 11.11
N PHE A 28 4.72 3.71 10.14
CA PHE A 28 4.49 4.31 8.83
C PHE A 28 3.38 3.58 8.06
N ARG A 29 3.32 2.25 8.18
CA ARG A 29 2.22 1.44 7.65
C ARG A 29 0.89 1.81 8.29
N GLY A 30 0.86 1.97 9.60
CA GLY A 30 -0.35 2.35 10.33
C GLY A 30 -0.81 3.77 10.02
N LEU A 31 0.11 4.71 9.86
CA LEU A 31 -0.19 6.06 9.41
C LEU A 31 -0.84 6.04 8.00
N THR A 32 -0.29 5.23 7.11
CA THR A 32 -0.84 5.06 5.75
C THR A 32 -2.25 4.45 5.78
N ILE A 33 -2.52 3.49 6.70
CA ILE A 33 -3.86 2.92 6.89
C ILE A 33 -4.82 3.98 7.42
N ALA A 34 -4.42 4.76 8.42
CA ALA A 34 -5.26 5.84 8.95
C ALA A 34 -5.61 6.86 7.86
N ALA A 35 -4.62 7.25 7.04
CA ALA A 35 -4.84 8.12 5.89
C ALA A 35 -5.80 7.49 4.86
N MET A 36 -5.63 6.19 4.56
CA MET A 36 -6.52 5.46 3.65
C MET A 36 -7.97 5.47 4.14
N ILE A 37 -8.20 5.18 5.42
CA ILE A 37 -9.54 5.18 6.00
C ILE A 37 -10.14 6.59 5.90
N LEU A 38 -9.36 7.62 6.25
CA LEU A 38 -9.78 9.01 6.20
C LEU A 38 -10.29 9.41 4.81
N VAL A 39 -9.52 9.11 3.77
CA VAL A 39 -9.83 9.55 2.40
C VAL A 39 -10.91 8.68 1.72
N ASN A 40 -11.08 7.42 2.15
CA ASN A 40 -12.08 6.51 1.56
C ASN A 40 -13.47 6.62 2.22
N THR A 41 -13.58 7.28 3.39
CA THR A 41 -14.84 7.37 4.14
C THR A 41 -15.19 8.81 4.50
N PRO A 42 -15.26 9.74 3.51
CA PRO A 42 -15.74 11.09 3.77
C PRO A 42 -17.20 11.05 4.25
N GLY A 43 -17.59 11.99 5.09
CA GLY A 43 -18.99 12.10 5.55
C GLY A 43 -19.96 12.42 4.41
N ASP A 44 -19.51 13.25 3.46
CA ASP A 44 -20.17 13.54 2.19
C ASP A 44 -19.12 13.62 1.07
N GLY A 45 -19.31 12.83 0.01
CA GLY A 45 -18.39 12.81 -1.13
C GLY A 45 -18.40 14.06 -2.00
N ASP A 46 -19.48 14.86 -1.92
CA ASP A 46 -19.60 16.10 -2.68
C ASP A 46 -18.89 17.29 -1.98
N HIS A 47 -18.52 17.14 -0.70
CA HIS A 47 -17.89 18.16 0.13
C HIS A 47 -16.59 17.60 0.74
N VAL A 48 -15.57 17.49 -0.09
CA VAL A 48 -14.23 17.01 0.31
C VAL A 48 -13.21 18.11 -0.01
N TYR A 49 -12.22 18.30 0.86
CA TYR A 49 -11.11 19.20 0.56
C TYR A 49 -10.26 18.66 -0.58
N ALA A 50 -9.87 19.51 -1.52
CA ALA A 50 -9.11 19.13 -2.72
C ALA A 50 -7.85 18.25 -2.46
N PRO A 51 -7.06 18.43 -1.40
CA PRO A 51 -5.95 17.52 -1.09
C PRO A 51 -6.38 16.10 -0.68
N LEU A 52 -7.65 15.92 -0.28
CA LEU A 52 -8.23 14.62 0.11
C LEU A 52 -8.99 13.95 -1.04
N GLU A 53 -9.15 14.61 -2.17
CA GLU A 53 -9.69 14.03 -3.39
C GLU A 53 -8.57 13.35 -4.22
N HIS A 54 -8.98 12.42 -5.06
CA HIS A 54 -8.08 11.90 -6.08
C HIS A 54 -7.89 12.90 -7.22
N SER A 55 -6.70 12.93 -7.82
CA SER A 55 -6.51 13.65 -9.08
C SER A 55 -7.46 13.11 -10.14
N LYS A 56 -8.05 14.01 -10.95
CA LYS A 56 -9.03 13.61 -11.98
C LYS A 56 -8.42 12.64 -13.00
N TRP A 57 -7.20 12.91 -13.46
CA TRP A 57 -6.44 12.04 -14.33
C TRP A 57 -4.93 12.23 -14.15
N ASN A 58 -4.33 13.28 -14.71
CA ASN A 58 -2.93 13.59 -14.50
C ASN A 58 -2.72 14.39 -13.21
N GLY A 59 -1.57 14.25 -12.59
CA GLY A 59 -1.21 14.82 -11.31
C GLY A 59 -1.25 13.82 -10.17
N CYS A 60 -0.96 14.31 -8.96
CA CYS A 60 -0.89 13.49 -7.76
C CYS A 60 -1.27 14.33 -6.54
N THR A 61 -2.34 14.00 -5.88
CA THR A 61 -2.74 14.55 -4.59
C THR A 61 -2.15 13.72 -3.44
N PRO A 62 -2.17 14.21 -2.19
CA PRO A 62 -1.80 13.39 -1.03
C PRO A 62 -2.57 12.08 -0.93
N THR A 63 -3.84 12.06 -1.34
CA THR A 63 -4.69 10.86 -1.38
C THR A 63 -4.14 9.81 -2.35
N ASP A 64 -3.56 10.24 -3.45
CA ASP A 64 -2.98 9.33 -4.44
C ASP A 64 -1.69 8.65 -3.96
N LEU A 65 -1.03 9.16 -2.92
CA LEU A 65 0.18 8.56 -2.35
C LEU A 65 -0.09 7.33 -1.47
N VAL A 66 -1.32 7.15 -1.00
CA VAL A 66 -1.66 6.09 -0.05
C VAL A 66 -1.37 4.70 -0.62
N PHE A 67 -1.84 4.39 -1.82
CA PHE A 67 -1.69 3.06 -2.40
C PHE A 67 -0.24 2.70 -2.77
N PRO A 68 0.56 3.57 -3.44
CA PRO A 68 1.97 3.26 -3.67
C PRO A 68 2.77 3.10 -2.38
N PHE A 69 2.41 3.80 -1.30
CA PHE A 69 3.04 3.60 0.00
C PHE A 69 2.83 2.19 0.52
N PHE A 70 1.63 1.60 0.34
CA PHE A 70 1.40 0.20 0.68
C PHE A 70 2.31 -0.74 -0.10
N LEU A 71 2.39 -0.60 -1.42
CA LEU A 71 3.23 -1.44 -2.26
C LEU A 71 4.73 -1.28 -1.94
N PHE A 72 5.15 -0.07 -1.67
CA PHE A 72 6.52 0.20 -1.23
C PHE A 72 6.83 -0.51 0.10
N MET A 73 5.94 -0.40 1.09
CA MET A 73 6.13 -1.07 2.39
C MET A 73 6.05 -2.60 2.29
N VAL A 74 5.31 -3.14 1.32
CA VAL A 74 5.37 -4.56 0.98
C VAL A 74 6.81 -4.94 0.59
N GLY A 75 7.47 -4.13 -0.23
CA GLY A 75 8.87 -4.35 -0.62
C GLY A 75 9.83 -4.32 0.56
N VAL A 76 9.73 -3.33 1.44
CA VAL A 76 10.52 -3.27 2.68
C VAL A 76 10.27 -4.52 3.53
N SER A 77 9.01 -4.92 3.67
CA SER A 77 8.61 -6.09 4.48
C SER A 77 9.16 -7.40 3.93
N ILE A 78 9.24 -7.58 2.60
CA ILE A 78 9.86 -8.74 1.95
C ILE A 78 11.30 -8.91 2.42
N VAL A 79 12.08 -7.82 2.43
CA VAL A 79 13.48 -7.86 2.90
C VAL A 79 13.57 -8.26 4.37
N TYR A 80 12.76 -7.65 5.23
CA TYR A 80 12.78 -7.96 6.67
C TYR A 80 12.36 -9.41 6.97
N ALA A 81 11.42 -9.95 6.19
CA ALA A 81 10.94 -11.31 6.36
C ALA A 81 11.89 -12.38 5.79
N LEU A 82 12.52 -12.12 4.64
CA LEU A 82 13.15 -13.16 3.83
C LEU A 82 14.68 -13.10 3.77
N GLU A 83 15.36 -11.99 4.16
CA GLU A 83 16.82 -11.87 4.03
C GLU A 83 17.57 -13.03 4.69
N SER A 84 17.17 -13.41 5.91
CA SER A 84 17.81 -14.53 6.63
C SER A 84 17.56 -15.91 6.02
N LYS A 85 16.58 -16.04 5.13
CA LYS A 85 16.19 -17.29 4.48
C LYS A 85 16.62 -17.36 3.01
N LYS A 86 17.11 -16.25 2.47
CA LYS A 86 17.43 -16.13 1.05
C LYS A 86 18.60 -17.01 0.62
N GLY A 87 19.59 -17.22 1.51
CA GLY A 87 20.76 -18.06 1.24
C GLY A 87 20.43 -19.56 1.15
N ASP A 88 19.35 -19.98 1.79
CA ASP A 88 18.94 -21.38 1.85
C ASP A 88 17.97 -21.69 0.69
N ARG A 89 18.51 -22.36 -0.34
CA ARG A 89 17.74 -22.70 -1.56
C ARG A 89 16.66 -23.75 -1.32
N GLU A 90 16.81 -24.61 -0.32
CA GLU A 90 15.82 -25.63 0.01
C GLU A 90 14.52 -25.00 0.50
N ASN A 91 14.62 -23.90 1.23
CA ASN A 91 13.46 -23.13 1.71
C ASN A 91 12.75 -22.31 0.62
N HIS A 92 13.35 -22.12 -0.57
CA HIS A 92 12.74 -21.28 -1.61
C HIS A 92 11.38 -21.81 -2.06
N ARG A 93 11.22 -23.14 -2.22
CA ARG A 93 9.94 -23.75 -2.62
C ARG A 93 8.85 -23.45 -1.60
N THR A 94 9.13 -23.61 -0.32
CA THR A 94 8.19 -23.34 0.78
C THR A 94 7.81 -21.87 0.84
N ILE A 95 8.79 -20.97 0.65
CA ILE A 95 8.53 -19.52 0.64
C ILE A 95 7.65 -19.13 -0.56
N ILE A 96 7.93 -19.67 -1.74
CA ILE A 96 7.16 -19.42 -2.97
C ILE A 96 5.72 -19.90 -2.80
N PHE A 97 5.51 -21.11 -2.26
CA PHE A 97 4.18 -21.63 -2.01
C PHE A 97 3.43 -20.79 -0.97
N SER A 98 4.10 -20.37 0.10
CA SER A 98 3.53 -19.46 1.10
C SER A 98 3.14 -18.10 0.49
N ALA A 99 3.97 -17.57 -0.41
CA ALA A 99 3.68 -16.31 -1.11
C ALA A 99 2.52 -16.45 -2.09
N LEU A 100 2.42 -17.59 -2.80
CA LEU A 100 1.29 -17.90 -3.68
C LEU A 100 -0.01 -18.02 -2.88
N ARG A 101 0.01 -18.78 -1.77
CA ARG A 101 -1.14 -18.89 -0.88
C ARG A 101 -1.61 -17.52 -0.39
N ARG A 102 -0.69 -16.66 0.03
CA ARG A 102 -1.00 -15.29 0.47
C ARG A 102 -1.62 -14.47 -0.65
N MET A 103 -1.10 -14.55 -1.87
CA MET A 103 -1.69 -13.89 -3.04
C MET A 103 -3.13 -14.33 -3.25
N LEU A 104 -3.39 -15.66 -3.25
CA LEU A 104 -4.74 -16.20 -3.47
C LEU A 104 -5.71 -15.79 -2.38
N ILE A 105 -5.28 -15.78 -1.10
CA ILE A 105 -6.11 -15.31 0.01
C ILE A 105 -6.46 -13.81 -0.15
N LEU A 106 -5.49 -12.97 -0.51
CA LEU A 106 -5.73 -11.54 -0.74
C LEU A 106 -6.69 -11.30 -1.89
N ILE A 107 -6.56 -12.06 -2.99
CA ILE A 107 -7.52 -12.03 -4.11
C ILE A 107 -8.91 -12.44 -3.62
N GLY A 108 -9.03 -13.55 -2.89
CA GLY A 108 -10.28 -14.04 -2.34
C GLY A 108 -10.96 -13.03 -1.43
N ILE A 109 -10.23 -12.39 -0.51
CA ILE A 109 -10.76 -11.32 0.36
C ILE A 109 -11.24 -10.14 -0.48
N GLY A 110 -10.47 -9.69 -1.48
CA GLY A 110 -10.84 -8.58 -2.33
C GLY A 110 -12.13 -8.85 -3.11
N LEU A 111 -12.27 -10.05 -3.68
CA LEU A 111 -13.51 -10.48 -4.38
C LEU A 111 -14.69 -10.59 -3.39
N SER A 112 -14.46 -11.10 -2.19
CA SER A 112 -15.50 -11.21 -1.16
C SER A 112 -16.02 -9.85 -0.72
N ILE A 113 -15.17 -8.83 -0.63
CA ILE A 113 -15.59 -7.44 -0.34
C ILE A 113 -16.51 -6.91 -1.45
N PHE A 114 -16.19 -7.16 -2.73
CA PHE A 114 -17.07 -6.72 -3.83
C PHE A 114 -18.42 -7.44 -3.80
N LEU A 115 -18.44 -8.75 -3.54
CA LEU A 115 -19.67 -9.52 -3.40
C LEU A 115 -20.50 -9.10 -2.18
N PHE A 116 -19.86 -8.65 -1.10
CA PHE A 116 -20.55 -8.11 0.07
C PHE A 116 -21.36 -6.85 -0.26
N TYR A 117 -20.82 -5.95 -1.09
CA TYR A 117 -21.54 -4.76 -1.53
C TYR A 117 -22.57 -5.06 -2.62
N ARG A 118 -22.27 -6.02 -3.48
CA ARG A 118 -23.13 -6.42 -4.60
C ARG A 118 -22.95 -7.91 -4.88
N PRO A 119 -23.90 -8.73 -4.45
CA PRO A 119 -23.88 -10.19 -4.68
C PRO A 119 -24.30 -10.52 -6.12
N ASP A 120 -23.52 -10.07 -7.10
CA ASP A 120 -23.78 -10.20 -8.54
C ASP A 120 -22.51 -10.68 -9.24
N PHE A 121 -22.44 -11.96 -9.55
CA PHE A 121 -21.29 -12.57 -10.21
C PHE A 121 -21.13 -12.11 -11.66
N ALA A 122 -22.22 -11.72 -12.36
CA ALA A 122 -22.14 -11.25 -13.73
C ALA A 122 -21.45 -9.87 -13.87
N HIS A 123 -21.38 -9.11 -12.76
CA HIS A 123 -20.72 -7.81 -12.70
C HIS A 123 -19.68 -7.75 -11.58
N LEU A 124 -19.11 -8.89 -11.20
CA LEU A 124 -18.06 -8.96 -10.19
C LEU A 124 -16.77 -8.34 -10.74
N ARG A 125 -16.30 -7.28 -10.10
CA ARG A 125 -15.04 -6.63 -10.47
C ARG A 125 -13.85 -7.52 -10.10
N PHE A 126 -13.02 -7.89 -11.11
CA PHE A 126 -11.79 -8.68 -10.88
C PHE A 126 -10.60 -7.84 -10.46
N PRO A 127 -10.28 -6.70 -11.07
CA PRO A 127 -9.22 -5.83 -10.57
C PRO A 127 -9.58 -5.22 -9.21
N GLY A 128 -8.57 -5.02 -8.36
CA GLY A 128 -8.79 -4.41 -7.06
C GLY A 128 -7.48 -4.21 -6.29
N VAL A 129 -7.56 -3.44 -5.21
CA VAL A 129 -6.40 -3.06 -4.41
C VAL A 129 -5.73 -4.29 -3.78
N LEU A 130 -6.50 -5.17 -3.12
CA LEU A 130 -5.95 -6.38 -2.50
C LEU A 130 -5.43 -7.38 -3.54
N GLN A 131 -6.11 -7.49 -4.69
CA GLN A 131 -5.69 -8.33 -5.79
C GLN A 131 -4.33 -7.87 -6.32
N ARG A 132 -4.16 -6.56 -6.60
CA ARG A 132 -2.87 -6.00 -7.03
C ARG A 132 -1.78 -6.19 -5.96
N ILE A 133 -2.07 -5.93 -4.68
CA ILE A 133 -1.12 -6.15 -3.59
C ILE A 133 -0.67 -7.63 -3.57
N GLY A 134 -1.60 -8.55 -3.71
CA GLY A 134 -1.30 -9.99 -3.74
C GLY A 134 -0.38 -10.38 -4.89
N VAL A 135 -0.74 -9.99 -6.13
CA VAL A 135 0.04 -10.29 -7.34
C VAL A 135 1.44 -9.66 -7.26
N VAL A 136 1.53 -8.37 -6.92
CA VAL A 136 2.80 -7.65 -6.82
C VAL A 136 3.67 -8.24 -5.70
N TYR A 137 3.09 -8.60 -4.55
CA TYR A 137 3.82 -9.28 -3.47
C TYR A 137 4.42 -10.60 -3.94
N PHE A 138 3.63 -11.44 -4.62
CA PHE A 138 4.08 -12.75 -5.12
C PHE A 138 5.23 -12.59 -6.12
N LEU A 139 5.03 -11.77 -7.17
CA LEU A 139 6.04 -11.55 -8.21
C LEU A 139 7.32 -10.91 -7.65
N SER A 140 7.19 -9.91 -6.78
CA SER A 140 8.34 -9.27 -6.13
C SER A 140 9.08 -10.22 -5.19
N THR A 141 8.39 -11.17 -4.54
CA THR A 141 9.01 -12.22 -3.74
C THR A 141 9.83 -13.16 -4.61
N LEU A 142 9.31 -13.58 -5.77
CA LEU A 142 10.06 -14.41 -6.73
C LEU A 142 11.34 -13.69 -7.20
N VAL A 143 11.19 -12.43 -7.62
CA VAL A 143 12.33 -11.60 -8.03
C VAL A 143 13.35 -11.48 -6.89
N TYR A 144 12.90 -11.22 -5.67
CA TYR A 144 13.77 -11.08 -4.50
C TYR A 144 14.59 -12.33 -4.20
N LEU A 145 13.97 -13.50 -4.26
CA LEU A 145 14.63 -14.79 -4.00
C LEU A 145 15.63 -15.18 -5.09
N LYS A 146 15.29 -14.92 -6.35
CA LYS A 146 16.06 -15.41 -7.51
C LYS A 146 17.15 -14.47 -7.99
N THR A 147 17.16 -13.19 -7.53
CA THR A 147 18.06 -12.17 -8.05
C THR A 147 18.90 -11.52 -6.95
N ASN A 148 20.04 -10.95 -7.35
CA ASN A 148 20.85 -10.10 -6.49
C ASN A 148 20.39 -8.62 -6.56
N GLN A 149 20.98 -7.75 -5.75
CA GLN A 149 20.55 -6.34 -5.67
C GLN A 149 20.79 -5.59 -7.00
N ARG A 150 21.92 -5.83 -7.67
CA ARG A 150 22.24 -5.17 -8.96
C ARG A 150 21.21 -5.55 -10.03
N THR A 151 20.84 -6.83 -10.10
CA THR A 151 19.82 -7.30 -11.05
C THR A 151 18.44 -6.63 -10.76
N ARG A 152 18.06 -6.45 -9.49
CA ARG A 152 16.81 -5.78 -9.13
C ARG A 152 16.82 -4.30 -9.49
N ASP A 153 17.97 -3.63 -9.34
CA ASP A 153 18.13 -2.23 -9.74
C ASP A 153 17.98 -2.08 -11.27
N TRP A 154 18.56 -3.02 -12.05
CA TRP A 154 18.35 -3.08 -13.50
C TRP A 154 16.91 -3.42 -13.89
N LEU A 155 16.28 -4.39 -13.22
CA LEU A 155 14.88 -4.73 -13.46
C LEU A 155 13.96 -3.55 -13.20
N LEU A 156 14.21 -2.76 -12.17
CA LEU A 156 13.47 -1.54 -11.92
C LEU A 156 13.60 -0.57 -13.11
N ALA A 157 14.81 -0.30 -13.57
CA ALA A 157 15.03 0.58 -14.73
C ALA A 157 14.35 0.04 -15.99
N VAL A 158 14.48 -1.27 -16.28
CA VAL A 158 13.84 -1.92 -17.42
C VAL A 158 12.30 -1.82 -17.33
N ILE A 159 11.72 -2.06 -16.17
CA ILE A 159 10.26 -1.93 -15.95
C ILE A 159 9.80 -0.50 -16.27
N LEU A 160 10.48 0.51 -15.73
CA LEU A 160 10.08 1.89 -15.94
C LEU A 160 10.23 2.34 -17.39
N VAL A 161 11.35 2.00 -18.03
CA VAL A 161 11.60 2.37 -19.43
C VAL A 161 10.67 1.60 -20.36
N SER A 162 10.51 0.28 -20.19
CA SER A 162 9.64 -0.53 -21.07
C SER A 162 8.19 -0.09 -20.95
N TYR A 163 7.70 0.25 -19.77
CA TYR A 163 6.34 0.72 -19.59
C TYR A 163 6.09 2.07 -20.29
N TYR A 164 7.06 2.99 -20.20
CA TYR A 164 7.02 4.23 -20.96
C TYR A 164 6.96 3.97 -22.45
N LEU A 165 7.84 3.10 -22.98
CA LEU A 165 7.86 2.75 -24.41
C LEU A 165 6.56 2.08 -24.85
N VAL A 166 6.01 1.17 -24.06
CA VAL A 166 4.76 0.47 -24.37
C VAL A 166 3.59 1.44 -24.52
N LEU A 167 3.42 2.39 -23.59
CA LEU A 167 2.27 3.31 -23.66
C LEU A 167 2.43 4.43 -24.68
N ASN A 168 3.65 4.85 -25.02
CA ASN A 168 3.87 5.98 -25.90
C ASN A 168 4.20 5.61 -27.35
N TYR A 169 4.54 4.34 -27.62
CA TYR A 169 4.96 3.92 -28.98
C TYR A 169 4.18 2.73 -29.53
N ILE A 170 3.47 1.96 -28.71
CA ILE A 170 2.66 0.86 -29.23
C ILE A 170 1.25 1.37 -29.53
N PRO A 171 0.79 1.28 -30.80
CA PRO A 171 -0.57 1.67 -31.17
C PRO A 171 -1.58 0.75 -30.49
N VAL A 172 -2.76 1.29 -30.19
CA VAL A 172 -3.84 0.51 -29.59
C VAL A 172 -4.48 -0.37 -30.67
N PRO A 173 -4.73 -1.68 -30.40
CA PRO A 173 -5.24 -2.60 -31.43
C PRO A 173 -6.61 -2.27 -32.00
N ASP A 174 -7.36 -1.35 -31.39
CA ASP A 174 -8.65 -0.84 -31.88
C ASP A 174 -8.49 0.29 -32.92
N GLY A 175 -7.26 0.59 -33.35
CA GLY A 175 -6.95 1.57 -34.40
C GLY A 175 -6.54 2.94 -33.89
N HIS A 176 -6.54 3.17 -32.57
CA HIS A 176 -6.05 4.44 -32.03
C HIS A 176 -4.52 4.51 -32.03
N PRO A 177 -3.91 5.67 -32.34
CA PRO A 177 -2.49 5.89 -32.11
C PRO A 177 -2.14 5.79 -30.63
N PRO A 178 -0.84 5.63 -30.28
CA PRO A 178 -0.40 5.66 -28.89
C PRO A 178 -0.89 6.94 -28.19
N ASN A 179 -1.53 6.80 -27.05
CA ASN A 179 -2.09 7.92 -26.31
C ASN A 179 -2.26 7.58 -24.82
N LEU A 180 -2.51 8.59 -23.98
CA LEU A 180 -2.76 8.44 -22.56
C LEU A 180 -4.19 8.88 -22.17
N ILE A 181 -5.12 8.96 -23.13
CA ILE A 181 -6.53 9.32 -22.87
C ILE A 181 -7.20 8.19 -22.08
N PRO A 182 -8.01 8.47 -21.06
CA PRO A 182 -8.55 7.46 -20.15
C PRO A 182 -9.19 6.26 -20.84
N GLU A 183 -10.03 6.48 -21.84
CA GLU A 183 -10.83 5.45 -22.49
C GLU A 183 -10.10 4.76 -23.66
N PHE A 184 -9.12 5.45 -24.27
CA PHE A 184 -8.52 5.05 -25.56
C PHE A 184 -7.07 4.62 -25.45
N ASN A 185 -6.47 4.63 -24.25
CA ASN A 185 -5.09 4.19 -24.08
C ASN A 185 -4.95 2.65 -24.09
N LEU A 186 -3.74 2.17 -24.33
CA LEU A 186 -3.44 0.74 -24.41
C LEU A 186 -3.78 -0.01 -23.10
N ALA A 187 -3.60 0.61 -21.92
CA ALA A 187 -3.93 -0.05 -20.65
C ALA A 187 -5.44 -0.29 -20.51
N ALA A 188 -6.26 0.69 -20.88
CA ALA A 188 -7.71 0.57 -20.92
C ALA A 188 -8.17 -0.50 -21.92
N TRP A 189 -7.53 -0.57 -23.10
CA TRP A 189 -7.82 -1.61 -24.08
C TRP A 189 -7.51 -3.02 -23.53
N VAL A 190 -6.34 -3.22 -22.91
CA VAL A 190 -5.96 -4.49 -22.30
C VAL A 190 -6.95 -4.89 -21.19
N ASP A 191 -7.39 -3.95 -20.38
CA ASP A 191 -8.36 -4.22 -19.32
C ASP A 191 -9.71 -4.68 -19.91
N ARG A 192 -10.20 -4.02 -20.96
CA ARG A 192 -11.44 -4.43 -21.67
C ARG A 192 -11.28 -5.79 -22.34
N ALA A 193 -10.16 -6.06 -22.95
CA ALA A 193 -9.90 -7.32 -23.65
C ALA A 193 -9.83 -8.53 -22.68
N VAL A 194 -9.28 -8.33 -21.47
CA VAL A 194 -9.07 -9.39 -20.51
C VAL A 194 -10.27 -9.57 -19.56
N PHE A 195 -10.80 -8.46 -19.04
CA PHE A 195 -11.83 -8.51 -17.99
C PHE A 195 -13.24 -8.25 -18.52
N SER A 196 -13.40 -7.77 -19.74
CA SER A 196 -14.64 -7.17 -20.26
C SER A 196 -15.13 -5.96 -19.43
N THR A 197 -16.04 -5.17 -19.99
CA THR A 197 -16.58 -3.98 -19.29
C THR A 197 -17.43 -4.31 -18.08
N ASN A 198 -17.96 -5.55 -18.00
CA ASN A 198 -18.80 -6.00 -16.88
C ASN A 198 -17.98 -6.29 -15.61
N HIS A 199 -16.71 -6.63 -15.75
CA HIS A 199 -15.84 -7.04 -14.63
C HIS A 199 -14.80 -5.99 -14.24
N MET A 200 -15.01 -4.72 -14.64
CA MET A 200 -14.16 -3.58 -14.32
C MET A 200 -14.83 -2.58 -13.37
N TYR A 201 -14.16 -1.49 -13.10
CA TYR A 201 -14.66 -0.45 -12.20
C TYR A 201 -15.91 0.23 -12.79
N ARG A 202 -17.02 0.09 -12.08
CA ARG A 202 -18.36 0.45 -12.57
C ARG A 202 -18.55 1.92 -12.94
N PHE A 203 -17.76 2.82 -12.32
CA PHE A 203 -17.90 4.28 -12.55
C PHE A 203 -17.18 4.72 -13.83
N THR A 204 -16.11 4.04 -14.21
CA THR A 204 -15.37 4.35 -15.45
C THR A 204 -15.82 3.49 -16.61
N LYS A 205 -16.16 2.22 -16.40
CA LYS A 205 -16.61 1.20 -17.37
C LYS A 205 -15.64 0.91 -18.51
N GLN A 206 -14.84 1.89 -18.93
CA GLN A 206 -13.94 1.82 -20.07
C GLN A 206 -12.49 1.51 -19.66
N TRP A 207 -12.12 1.77 -18.43
CA TRP A 207 -10.79 1.53 -17.85
C TRP A 207 -10.87 1.22 -16.36
N ASP A 208 -9.85 0.60 -15.80
CA ASP A 208 -9.79 0.31 -14.36
C ASP A 208 -8.56 0.98 -13.72
N PRO A 209 -8.72 1.75 -12.61
CA PRO A 209 -7.59 2.40 -11.93
C PRO A 209 -6.62 1.39 -11.29
N VAL A 210 -6.99 0.09 -11.29
CA VAL A 210 -6.17 -1.02 -10.80
C VAL A 210 -6.05 -2.09 -11.89
N GLY A 211 -5.91 -1.65 -13.15
CA GLY A 211 -5.87 -2.51 -14.33
C GLY A 211 -4.64 -3.43 -14.43
N LEU A 212 -4.69 -4.34 -15.39
CA LEU A 212 -3.68 -5.39 -15.55
C LEU A 212 -2.32 -4.80 -15.96
N LEU A 213 -2.31 -3.99 -17.02
CA LEU A 213 -1.06 -3.46 -17.57
C LEU A 213 -0.35 -2.54 -16.56
N SER A 214 -1.09 -1.73 -15.81
CA SER A 214 -0.54 -0.85 -14.76
C SER A 214 0.00 -1.61 -13.54
N THR A 215 -0.23 -2.93 -13.44
CA THR A 215 0.40 -3.79 -12.43
C THR A 215 1.90 -3.98 -12.70
N TRP A 216 2.34 -3.85 -13.98
CA TRP A 216 3.75 -3.93 -14.36
C TRP A 216 4.63 -2.88 -13.65
N PRO A 217 4.39 -1.57 -13.77
CA PRO A 217 5.15 -0.56 -13.05
C PRO A 217 4.87 -0.57 -11.52
N ALA A 218 3.76 -1.11 -11.05
CA ALA A 218 3.50 -1.27 -9.61
C ALA A 218 4.51 -2.24 -8.95
N ILE A 219 5.03 -3.24 -9.69
CA ILE A 219 6.18 -4.06 -9.24
C ILE A 219 7.40 -3.16 -9.01
N GLY A 220 7.63 -2.16 -9.87
CA GLY A 220 8.70 -1.17 -9.70
C GLY A 220 8.63 -0.43 -8.36
N THR A 221 7.44 -0.01 -7.94
CA THR A 221 7.24 0.60 -6.62
C THR A 221 7.68 -0.33 -5.49
N THR A 222 7.38 -1.62 -5.59
CA THR A 222 7.79 -2.62 -4.59
C THR A 222 9.30 -2.89 -4.65
N LEU A 223 9.93 -2.87 -5.83
CA LEU A 223 11.39 -3.00 -5.98
C LEU A 223 12.14 -1.81 -5.35
N LEU A 224 11.61 -0.58 -5.45
CA LEU A 224 12.12 0.57 -4.70
C LEU A 224 12.04 0.33 -3.19
N GLY A 225 10.91 -0.19 -2.71
CA GLY A 225 10.77 -0.59 -1.30
C GLY A 225 11.77 -1.67 -0.87
N ILE A 226 12.04 -2.67 -1.71
CA ILE A 226 13.08 -3.69 -1.49
C ILE A 226 14.46 -3.02 -1.39
N ARG A 227 14.76 -2.05 -2.25
CA ARG A 227 16.03 -1.31 -2.23
C ARG A 227 16.22 -0.58 -0.90
N VAL A 228 15.21 0.15 -0.47
CA VAL A 228 15.21 0.89 0.80
C VAL A 228 15.29 -0.07 2.00
N GLY A 229 14.51 -1.14 1.99
CA GLY A 229 14.55 -2.18 3.03
C GLY A 229 15.93 -2.82 3.18
N ALA A 230 16.64 -3.07 2.07
CA ALA A 230 18.00 -3.62 2.08
C ALA A 230 19.02 -2.64 2.71
N ILE A 231 18.88 -1.35 2.47
CA ILE A 231 19.73 -0.32 3.10
C ILE A 231 19.45 -0.24 4.61
N LEU A 232 18.17 -0.19 5.00
CA LEU A 232 17.76 -0.11 6.41
C LEU A 232 18.25 -1.32 7.21
N LYS A 233 18.13 -2.51 6.63
CA LYS A 233 18.46 -3.78 7.31
C LYS A 233 19.96 -4.06 7.39
N LYS A 234 20.79 -3.43 6.56
CA LYS A 234 22.22 -3.68 6.54
C LYS A 234 22.86 -3.39 7.90
N THR A 235 23.46 -4.41 8.52
CA THR A 235 24.19 -4.29 9.79
C THR A 235 25.59 -3.70 9.58
N GLY A 236 26.17 -3.12 10.63
CA GLY A 236 27.56 -2.58 10.61
C GLY A 236 27.76 -1.28 9.84
N GLN A 237 26.69 -0.67 9.29
CA GLN A 237 26.77 0.67 8.71
C GLN A 237 26.37 1.74 9.73
N ASP A 238 27.10 2.86 9.69
CA ASP A 238 26.71 4.08 10.43
C ASP A 238 25.29 4.50 10.05
N VAL A 239 24.50 4.81 11.06
CA VAL A 239 23.10 5.20 10.92
C VAL A 239 22.96 6.49 10.13
N ASN A 240 23.86 7.47 10.35
CA ASN A 240 23.83 8.73 9.61
C ASN A 240 24.09 8.50 8.11
N LYS A 241 25.04 7.62 7.77
CA LYS A 241 25.31 7.24 6.39
C LYS A 241 24.11 6.56 5.74
N LYS A 242 23.36 5.73 6.49
CA LYS A 242 22.10 5.14 5.98
C LYS A 242 21.05 6.20 5.71
N CYS A 243 20.80 7.09 6.66
CA CYS A 243 19.83 8.17 6.51
C CYS A 243 20.20 9.10 5.34
N SER A 244 21.46 9.53 5.23
CA SER A 244 21.91 10.37 4.12
C SER A 244 21.72 9.69 2.77
N ARG A 245 22.06 8.38 2.67
CA ARG A 245 21.87 7.62 1.43
C ARG A 245 20.39 7.49 1.05
N LEU A 246 19.51 7.21 2.01
CA LEU A 246 18.06 7.12 1.78
C LEU A 246 17.48 8.48 1.40
N PHE A 247 17.94 9.55 2.03
CA PHE A 247 17.56 10.91 1.71
C PHE A 247 17.94 11.28 0.26
N LEU A 248 19.17 10.97 -0.16
CA LEU A 248 19.60 11.17 -1.54
C LEU A 248 18.77 10.35 -2.53
N ILE A 249 18.50 9.08 -2.24
CA ILE A 249 17.65 8.23 -3.10
C ILE A 249 16.24 8.85 -3.19
N GLY A 250 15.67 9.28 -2.07
CA GLY A 250 14.34 9.89 -2.04
C GLY A 250 14.25 11.16 -2.87
N ILE A 251 15.18 12.11 -2.66
CA ILE A 251 15.21 13.35 -3.44
C ILE A 251 15.48 13.08 -4.93
N SER A 252 16.48 12.25 -5.24
CA SER A 252 16.77 11.92 -6.63
C SER A 252 15.58 11.28 -7.35
N SER A 253 14.85 10.40 -6.66
CA SER A 253 13.63 9.79 -7.22
C SER A 253 12.53 10.83 -7.46
N ILE A 254 12.31 11.77 -6.54
CA ILE A 254 11.33 12.87 -6.72
C ILE A 254 11.72 13.73 -7.92
N VAL A 255 12.97 14.17 -7.98
CA VAL A 255 13.48 15.02 -9.06
C VAL A 255 13.35 14.32 -10.41
N LEU A 256 13.75 13.05 -10.50
CA LEU A 256 13.58 12.25 -11.71
C LEU A 256 12.10 12.06 -12.07
N GLY A 257 11.23 11.86 -11.10
CA GLY A 257 9.78 11.78 -11.30
C GLY A 257 9.21 13.07 -11.90
N LEU A 258 9.63 14.23 -11.38
CA LEU A 258 9.21 15.55 -11.87
C LEU A 258 9.79 15.86 -13.26
N ILE A 259 11.04 15.48 -13.54
CA ILE A 259 11.64 15.63 -14.89
C ILE A 259 10.86 14.74 -15.86
N THR A 260 10.55 13.50 -15.48
CA THR A 260 9.82 12.56 -16.34
C THR A 260 8.38 13.01 -16.56
N ASP A 261 7.76 13.72 -15.63
CA ASP A 261 6.40 14.27 -15.72
C ASP A 261 6.20 15.15 -16.95
N SER A 262 7.23 15.85 -17.42
CA SER A 262 7.17 16.74 -18.57
C SER A 262 6.88 16.01 -19.91
N PHE A 263 7.19 14.71 -20.02
CA PHE A 263 6.96 13.90 -21.23
C PHE A 263 6.18 12.61 -20.96
N PHE A 264 6.02 12.21 -19.71
CA PHE A 264 5.19 11.08 -19.26
C PHE A 264 4.50 11.46 -17.96
N PRO A 265 3.30 12.06 -18.03
CA PRO A 265 2.63 12.67 -16.89
C PRO A 265 2.51 11.76 -15.70
N ILE A 266 2.67 12.33 -14.48
CA ILE A 266 2.39 11.64 -13.24
C ILE A 266 0.91 11.26 -13.23
N ASN A 267 0.63 9.96 -13.24
CA ASN A 267 -0.73 9.45 -13.30
C ASN A 267 -0.86 8.16 -12.49
N LYS A 268 -1.70 8.19 -11.46
CA LYS A 268 -1.97 7.05 -10.57
C LYS A 268 -2.73 5.94 -11.29
N SER A 269 -3.71 6.26 -12.12
CA SER A 269 -4.58 5.27 -12.75
C SER A 269 -3.80 4.42 -13.76
N LEU A 270 -2.89 5.04 -14.51
CA LEU A 270 -1.94 4.35 -15.37
C LEU A 270 -0.72 3.80 -14.62
N TRP A 271 -0.48 4.26 -13.39
CA TRP A 271 0.73 3.93 -12.61
C TRP A 271 2.02 4.24 -13.36
N THR A 272 2.08 5.43 -13.98
CA THR A 272 3.19 5.84 -14.86
C THR A 272 4.55 5.75 -14.18
N SER A 273 5.62 5.64 -14.98
CA SER A 273 6.99 5.57 -14.46
C SER A 273 7.37 6.83 -13.65
N SER A 274 6.90 8.00 -14.09
CA SER A 274 7.00 9.26 -13.35
C SER A 274 6.32 9.17 -11.97
N TYR A 275 5.13 8.59 -11.91
CA TYR A 275 4.40 8.38 -10.66
C TYR A 275 5.13 7.39 -9.72
N VAL A 276 5.71 6.31 -10.25
CA VAL A 276 6.51 5.36 -9.45
C VAL A 276 7.70 6.07 -8.81
N LEU A 277 8.44 6.87 -9.58
CA LEU A 277 9.60 7.62 -9.08
C LEU A 277 9.20 8.68 -8.06
N TYR A 278 8.19 9.48 -8.37
CA TYR A 278 7.70 10.55 -7.53
C TYR A 278 7.16 10.01 -6.18
N SER A 279 6.19 9.10 -6.24
CA SER A 279 5.57 8.52 -5.03
C SER A 279 6.56 7.66 -4.22
N GLY A 280 7.42 6.88 -4.89
CA GLY A 280 8.47 6.09 -4.25
C GLY A 280 9.53 6.95 -3.56
N GLY A 281 9.86 8.11 -4.16
CA GLY A 281 10.75 9.09 -3.55
C GLY A 281 10.17 9.71 -2.27
N ILE A 282 8.91 10.16 -2.30
CA ILE A 282 8.21 10.70 -1.12
C ILE A 282 8.10 9.63 -0.03
N CYS A 283 7.75 8.39 -0.39
CA CYS A 283 7.67 7.27 0.54
C CYS A 283 9.03 6.98 1.21
N THR A 284 10.13 7.05 0.43
CA THR A 284 11.49 6.86 0.93
C THR A 284 11.83 7.93 1.96
N LEU A 285 11.55 9.21 1.68
CA LEU A 285 11.78 10.31 2.62
C LEU A 285 10.93 10.16 3.88
N GLY A 286 9.64 9.86 3.73
CA GLY A 286 8.72 9.66 4.86
C GLY A 286 9.15 8.51 5.78
N LEU A 287 9.52 7.36 5.20
CA LEU A 287 10.02 6.23 5.98
C LEU A 287 11.39 6.53 6.62
N THR A 288 12.27 7.25 5.93
CA THR A 288 13.57 7.66 6.48
C THR A 288 13.39 8.59 7.67
N LEU A 289 12.47 9.55 7.58
CA LEU A 289 12.14 10.45 8.68
C LEU A 289 11.55 9.67 9.88
N ALA A 290 10.60 8.77 9.62
CA ALA A 290 10.03 7.91 10.66
C ALA A 290 11.11 7.04 11.32
N PHE A 291 12.02 6.45 10.54
CA PHE A 291 13.16 5.68 11.04
C PHE A 291 14.08 6.53 11.91
N TRP A 292 14.42 7.72 11.46
CA TRP A 292 15.30 8.61 12.21
C TRP A 292 14.68 9.05 13.54
N ILE A 293 13.41 9.44 13.55
CA ILE A 293 12.71 9.88 14.77
C ILE A 293 12.50 8.71 15.74
N ILE A 294 11.94 7.58 15.24
CA ILE A 294 11.45 6.50 16.10
C ILE A 294 12.54 5.52 16.49
N ASP A 295 13.35 5.04 15.52
CA ASP A 295 14.34 3.99 15.78
C ASP A 295 15.70 4.56 16.17
N VAL A 296 16.11 5.72 15.62
CA VAL A 296 17.40 6.35 15.91
C VAL A 296 17.33 7.26 17.12
N LYS A 297 16.44 8.25 17.09
CA LYS A 297 16.28 9.22 18.20
C LYS A 297 15.45 8.65 19.38
N ARG A 298 14.85 7.47 19.20
CA ARG A 298 14.06 6.78 20.23
C ARG A 298 12.82 7.53 20.71
N TYR A 299 12.29 8.45 19.91
CA TYR A 299 11.00 9.10 20.21
C TYR A 299 9.83 8.14 19.92
N GLN A 300 9.60 7.18 20.82
CA GLN A 300 8.66 6.09 20.63
C GLN A 300 7.32 6.30 21.35
N LYS A 301 7.20 7.33 22.21
CA LYS A 301 6.06 7.54 23.11
C LYS A 301 4.69 7.47 22.40
N TYR A 302 4.57 8.03 21.21
CA TYR A 302 3.32 8.06 20.46
C TYR A 302 3.31 7.13 19.24
N ALA A 303 4.41 6.47 18.95
CA ALA A 303 4.51 5.58 17.79
C ALA A 303 3.51 4.40 17.86
N TRP A 304 3.13 3.96 19.07
CA TRP A 304 2.20 2.86 19.26
C TRP A 304 0.81 3.15 18.67
N ILE A 305 0.35 4.42 18.67
CA ILE A 305 -0.98 4.80 18.18
C ILE A 305 -1.18 4.31 16.74
N PHE A 306 -0.25 4.63 15.85
CA PHE A 306 -0.32 4.17 14.46
C PHE A 306 0.17 2.72 14.31
N SER A 307 1.12 2.27 15.13
CA SER A 307 1.59 0.88 15.08
C SER A 307 0.47 -0.15 15.34
N VAL A 308 -0.57 0.21 16.08
CA VAL A 308 -1.78 -0.62 16.26
C VAL A 308 -2.38 -1.01 14.90
N PHE A 309 -2.59 -0.06 14.00
CA PHE A 309 -3.01 -0.33 12.63
C PHE A 309 -1.95 -1.10 11.83
N GLY A 310 -0.68 -0.70 11.93
CA GLY A 310 0.40 -1.28 11.16
C GLY A 310 0.64 -2.76 11.43
N ILE A 311 0.34 -3.23 12.65
CA ILE A 311 0.48 -4.63 13.06
C ILE A 311 -0.61 -5.51 12.45
N ASN A 312 -1.84 -5.00 12.39
CA ASN A 312 -3.01 -5.68 11.86
C ASN A 312 -3.53 -5.01 10.56
N ALA A 313 -2.61 -4.69 9.64
CA ALA A 313 -2.89 -3.88 8.46
C ALA A 313 -4.03 -4.43 7.59
N ILE A 314 -4.07 -5.73 7.36
CA ILE A 314 -5.09 -6.37 6.52
C ILE A 314 -6.45 -6.36 7.23
N SER A 315 -6.48 -6.63 8.53
CA SER A 315 -7.72 -6.56 9.31
C SER A 315 -8.27 -5.15 9.33
N ALA A 316 -7.41 -4.14 9.50
CA ALA A 316 -7.80 -2.74 9.45
C ALA A 316 -8.39 -2.36 8.09
N TYR A 317 -7.75 -2.80 6.98
CA TYR A 317 -8.28 -2.61 5.63
C TYR A 317 -9.66 -3.26 5.45
N VAL A 318 -9.80 -4.54 5.80
CA VAL A 318 -11.07 -5.27 5.65
C VAL A 318 -12.19 -4.63 6.47
N LEU A 319 -11.90 -4.25 7.72
CA LEU A 319 -12.88 -3.57 8.58
C LEU A 319 -13.25 -2.18 8.04
N SER A 320 -12.30 -1.44 7.47
CA SER A 320 -12.57 -0.12 6.86
C SER A 320 -13.46 -0.20 5.62
N GLU A 321 -13.53 -1.36 4.97
CA GLU A 321 -14.47 -1.61 3.87
C GLU A 321 -15.82 -2.14 4.39
N ILE A 322 -15.81 -3.13 5.29
CA ILE A 322 -17.02 -3.83 5.71
C ILE A 322 -17.88 -2.97 6.65
N VAL A 323 -17.29 -2.28 7.63
CA VAL A 323 -18.05 -1.52 8.64
C VAL A 323 -18.87 -0.39 8.03
N PRO A 324 -18.31 0.47 7.12
CA PRO A 324 -19.13 1.46 6.41
C PRO A 324 -20.23 0.81 5.56
N GLY A 325 -19.94 -0.34 4.93
CA GLY A 325 -20.92 -1.10 4.18
C GLY A 325 -22.12 -1.48 5.03
N ILE A 326 -21.88 -2.08 6.21
CA ILE A 326 -22.94 -2.44 7.15
C ILE A 326 -23.77 -1.20 7.56
N ILE A 327 -23.10 -0.11 7.93
CA ILE A 327 -23.76 1.13 8.33
C ILE A 327 -24.57 1.72 7.17
N ASN A 328 -24.08 1.65 5.93
CA ASN A 328 -24.75 2.17 4.75
C ASN A 328 -25.93 1.31 4.29
N PHE A 329 -26.01 0.03 4.66
CA PHE A 329 -27.21 -0.80 4.44
C PHE A 329 -28.38 -0.37 5.32
N ILE A 330 -28.11 0.26 6.47
CA ILE A 330 -29.14 0.85 7.33
C ILE A 330 -29.71 2.08 6.63
N ARG A 331 -31.00 2.05 6.30
CA ARG A 331 -31.69 3.16 5.65
C ARG A 331 -32.56 3.87 6.66
N ILE A 332 -32.38 5.18 6.79
CA ILE A 332 -33.06 6.02 7.80
C ILE A 332 -33.86 7.10 7.07
N PRO A 333 -35.17 7.28 7.37
CA PRO A 333 -35.96 8.38 6.84
C PRO A 333 -35.42 9.73 7.34
N TYR A 334 -35.20 10.68 6.42
CA TYR A 334 -34.72 12.01 6.73
C TYR A 334 -35.25 13.00 5.71
N ASN A 335 -36.06 13.99 6.15
CA ASN A 335 -36.68 15.04 5.31
C ASN A 335 -37.39 14.48 4.05
N GLY A 336 -38.18 13.42 4.21
CA GLY A 336 -38.93 12.81 3.10
C GLY A 336 -38.13 11.89 2.18
N HIS A 337 -36.81 11.73 2.43
CA HIS A 337 -35.92 10.85 1.65
C HIS A 337 -35.28 9.78 2.54
N SER A 338 -34.94 8.64 1.94
CA SER A 338 -34.20 7.57 2.63
C SER A 338 -32.69 7.79 2.44
N VAL A 339 -31.97 8.05 3.53
CA VAL A 339 -30.49 8.24 3.51
C VAL A 339 -29.77 7.06 4.16
N SER A 340 -28.52 6.82 3.78
CA SER A 340 -27.69 5.80 4.44
C SER A 340 -27.28 6.23 5.85
N GLY A 341 -27.00 5.25 6.72
CA GLY A 341 -26.61 5.51 8.12
C GLY A 341 -25.40 6.44 8.25
N MET A 342 -24.38 6.32 7.39
CA MET A 342 -23.24 7.23 7.36
C MET A 342 -23.66 8.66 7.01
N LYS A 343 -24.48 8.83 5.96
CA LYS A 343 -24.96 10.16 5.54
C LYS A 343 -25.93 10.78 6.57
N TYR A 344 -26.71 9.96 7.26
CA TYR A 344 -27.56 10.40 8.37
C TYR A 344 -26.72 10.95 9.54
N PHE A 345 -25.69 10.19 9.95
CA PHE A 345 -24.78 10.61 11.01
C PHE A 345 -24.06 11.93 10.67
N TYR A 346 -23.53 12.07 9.44
CA TYR A 346 -22.96 13.31 8.94
C TYR A 346 -23.94 14.49 9.05
N LYS A 347 -25.19 14.31 8.58
CA LYS A 347 -26.22 15.37 8.54
C LYS A 347 -26.71 15.83 9.91
N ILE A 348 -26.80 14.93 10.88
CA ILE A 348 -27.36 15.26 12.20
C ILE A 348 -26.29 15.72 13.18
N VAL A 349 -25.11 15.12 13.14
CA VAL A 349 -24.08 15.38 14.15
C VAL A 349 -23.16 16.52 13.75
N PHE A 350 -22.69 16.55 12.49
CA PHE A 350 -21.64 17.49 12.09
C PHE A 350 -22.13 18.66 11.26
N LEU A 351 -23.03 18.45 10.32
CA LEU A 351 -23.51 19.51 9.43
C LEU A 351 -24.20 20.70 10.15
N PRO A 352 -24.88 20.53 11.29
CA PRO A 352 -25.43 21.66 12.02
C PRO A 352 -24.40 22.55 12.71
N ILE A 353 -23.16 22.03 12.93
CA ILE A 353 -22.12 22.69 13.72
C ILE A 353 -21.02 23.26 12.83
N PHE A 354 -20.72 22.60 11.71
CA PHE A 354 -19.56 22.88 10.86
C PHE A 354 -19.96 23.17 9.41
N SER A 355 -19.06 23.80 8.64
CA SER A 355 -19.22 23.86 7.18
C SER A 355 -19.27 22.46 6.57
N PRO A 356 -19.88 22.27 5.38
CA PRO A 356 -20.02 20.96 4.76
C PRO A 356 -18.68 20.19 4.65
N GLU A 357 -17.58 20.85 4.28
CA GLU A 357 -16.27 20.24 4.15
C GLU A 357 -15.68 19.83 5.52
N ASN A 358 -15.80 20.74 6.52
CA ASN A 358 -15.37 20.44 7.89
C ASN A 358 -16.20 19.29 8.50
N ALA A 359 -17.51 19.30 8.29
CA ALA A 359 -18.41 18.24 8.73
C ALA A 359 -18.00 16.88 8.10
N SER A 360 -17.63 16.88 6.82
CA SER A 360 -17.20 15.69 6.09
C SER A 360 -15.90 15.12 6.66
N ILE A 361 -14.89 15.96 6.89
CA ILE A 361 -13.61 15.49 7.46
C ILE A 361 -13.74 15.05 8.92
N PHE A 362 -14.54 15.74 9.75
CA PHE A 362 -14.76 15.32 11.15
C PHE A 362 -15.52 13.98 11.22
N SER A 363 -16.48 13.75 10.33
CA SER A 363 -17.15 12.46 10.20
C SER A 363 -16.15 11.35 9.85
N ALA A 364 -15.26 11.59 8.89
CA ALA A 364 -14.18 10.66 8.53
C ALA A 364 -13.20 10.39 9.70
N CYS A 365 -12.83 11.45 10.45
CA CYS A 365 -11.96 11.28 11.64
C CYS A 365 -12.59 10.40 12.70
N VAL A 366 -13.87 10.56 12.99
CA VAL A 366 -14.60 9.69 13.94
C VAL A 366 -14.59 8.25 13.44
N PHE A 367 -14.75 8.05 12.14
CA PHE A 367 -14.69 6.71 11.58
C PHE A 367 -13.28 6.09 11.68
N VAL A 368 -12.21 6.85 11.44
CA VAL A 368 -10.83 6.40 11.70
C VAL A 368 -10.66 5.98 13.15
N ILE A 369 -11.17 6.76 14.12
CA ILE A 369 -11.11 6.45 15.55
C ILE A 369 -11.90 5.17 15.87
N LEU A 370 -13.08 4.99 15.28
CA LEU A 370 -13.90 3.79 15.46
C LEU A 370 -13.14 2.53 15.02
N ILE A 371 -12.60 2.54 13.80
CA ILE A 371 -11.82 1.40 13.30
C ILE A 371 -10.55 1.20 14.14
N TRP A 372 -9.87 2.29 14.53
CA TRP A 372 -8.72 2.21 15.41
C TRP A 372 -9.06 1.50 16.72
N PHE A 373 -10.18 1.83 17.34
CA PHE A 373 -10.62 1.23 18.60
C PHE A 373 -10.89 -0.28 18.43
N ILE A 374 -11.53 -0.71 17.35
CA ILE A 374 -11.75 -2.13 17.06
C ILE A 374 -10.41 -2.86 16.91
N ILE A 375 -9.46 -2.30 16.16
CA ILE A 375 -8.13 -2.87 15.95
C ILE A 375 -7.32 -2.84 17.26
N TYR A 376 -7.49 -1.81 18.10
CA TYR A 376 -6.85 -1.72 19.40
C TYR A 376 -7.28 -2.86 20.35
N ILE A 377 -8.55 -3.27 20.31
CA ILE A 377 -9.01 -4.45 21.06
C ILE A 377 -8.26 -5.71 20.62
N LEU A 378 -8.10 -5.93 19.32
CA LEU A 378 -7.31 -7.06 18.79
C LEU A 378 -5.84 -6.97 19.25
N TYR A 379 -5.27 -5.78 19.16
CA TYR A 379 -3.90 -5.51 19.61
C TYR A 379 -3.70 -5.82 21.09
N ARG A 380 -4.61 -5.37 21.97
CA ARG A 380 -4.57 -5.65 23.42
C ARG A 380 -4.69 -7.15 23.71
N LYS A 381 -5.50 -7.87 22.96
CA LYS A 381 -5.65 -9.32 23.07
C LYS A 381 -4.50 -10.10 22.41
N LYS A 382 -3.47 -9.40 21.87
CA LYS A 382 -2.34 -9.99 21.12
C LYS A 382 -2.77 -10.83 19.91
N ILE A 383 -3.95 -10.57 19.36
CA ILE A 383 -4.45 -11.23 18.16
C ILE A 383 -3.86 -10.51 16.96
N VAL A 384 -3.02 -11.22 16.20
CA VAL A 384 -2.43 -10.74 14.95
C VAL A 384 -2.86 -11.69 13.84
N ILE A 385 -3.75 -11.20 12.97
CA ILE A 385 -4.22 -11.97 11.83
C ILE A 385 -3.14 -11.89 10.75
N LYS A 386 -2.43 -12.99 10.56
CA LYS A 386 -1.41 -13.17 9.52
C LYS A 386 -2.00 -13.98 8.39
N ILE A 387 -1.89 -13.45 7.19
CA ILE A 387 -2.23 -14.14 5.94
C ILE A 387 -0.95 -14.62 5.27
#